data_fefeb2871037928b4946444c5f560ce8
#
_entry.id   fefeb2871037928b4946444c5f560ce8
#
_cell.length_a   1.000
_cell.length_b   1.000
_cell.length_c   1.000
_cell.angle_alpha   90.00
_cell.angle_beta   90.00
_cell.angle_gamma   90.00
#
_symmetry.space_group_name_H-M   'P 1'
#
loop_
_entity.id
_entity.type
_entity.pdbx_description
1 polymer ?
#
loop_
_entity_poly.entity_id
_entity_poly.type
_entity_poly.pdbx_seq_one_letter_code
_entity_poly.pdbx_strand_id
1 'polypeptide(L)'
;ILQSWTTNFTSNTKKYKKTAKIPSKCGILTDSTAKKRNMEGFFMAEAKFKRPELTDRDLIDFYFKKYPSRSCDRTFANVYLWARFYEVEFAQYNNVLLFRDNSAGYGYAFPAGEDEDVKAAIEDIMKWEKEKGVPFCLYGVTKENFAKLETWFPGKFDITYHRDEADYVYESEKLATLSGKKLHGKRNHVNKFKALHGDNWSYETITEDNLEECFQMALKWRNLNGCEDDEEKNSEMCVTLNSLRLY
;
A
#
# COMPACT_ATOMS: atom_id res chain seq x y z
N ILE A 1 -15.31 -18.31 -16.83
CA ILE A 1 -14.07 -18.29 -15.98
C ILE A 1 -14.34 -17.50 -14.69
N LEU A 2 -14.97 -16.32 -14.78
CA LEU A 2 -15.25 -15.47 -13.61
C LEU A 2 -16.26 -16.04 -12.60
N GLN A 3 -17.24 -16.83 -13.03
CA GLN A 3 -18.25 -17.40 -12.12
C GLN A 3 -17.69 -18.39 -11.08
N SER A 4 -16.54 -19.01 -11.31
CA SER A 4 -15.93 -19.96 -10.36
C SER A 4 -15.03 -19.28 -9.31
N TRP A 5 -14.60 -18.04 -9.54
CA TRP A 5 -13.77 -17.28 -8.60
C TRP A 5 -14.59 -16.47 -7.60
N THR A 6 -15.81 -16.07 -7.96
CA THR A 6 -16.68 -15.26 -7.11
C THR A 6 -17.28 -16.01 -5.93
N THR A 7 -17.37 -17.33 -5.97
CA THR A 7 -17.99 -18.11 -4.87
C THR A 7 -17.14 -18.27 -3.62
N ASN A 8 -15.84 -17.96 -3.67
CA ASN A 8 -14.95 -18.11 -2.51
C ASN A 8 -14.51 -16.79 -1.85
N PHE A 9 -14.79 -15.65 -2.47
CA PHE A 9 -14.48 -14.34 -1.88
C PHE A 9 -15.60 -13.77 -1.01
N THR A 10 -16.83 -14.24 -1.20
CA THR A 10 -18.01 -13.70 -0.50
C THR A 10 -18.28 -14.28 0.88
N SER A 11 -17.51 -15.27 1.36
CA SER A 11 -17.81 -15.93 2.65
C SER A 11 -17.17 -15.28 3.88
N ASN A 12 -16.35 -14.22 3.75
CA ASN A 12 -15.67 -13.61 4.89
C ASN A 12 -15.89 -12.09 5.06
N THR A 13 -16.79 -11.47 4.30
CA THR A 13 -17.21 -10.10 4.59
C THR A 13 -18.25 -10.10 5.71
N LYS A 14 -17.87 -10.45 6.92
CA LYS A 14 -18.62 -10.10 8.11
C LYS A 14 -18.32 -8.66 8.47
N LYS A 15 -19.27 -7.78 8.11
CA LYS A 15 -19.62 -6.53 8.80
C LYS A 15 -18.47 -5.86 9.56
N TYR A 16 -17.78 -4.96 8.91
CA TYR A 16 -17.09 -3.88 9.63
C TYR A 16 -17.76 -2.54 9.36
N LYS A 17 -18.95 -2.34 9.97
CA LYS A 17 -19.36 -1.02 10.44
C LYS A 17 -18.68 -0.83 11.79
N LYS A 18 -17.50 -0.30 11.81
CA LYS A 18 -16.93 0.38 12.97
C LYS A 18 -16.24 1.64 12.48
N THR A 19 -16.93 2.75 12.69
CA THR A 19 -16.30 4.03 12.94
C THR A 19 -15.09 3.78 13.82
N ALA A 20 -13.89 3.86 13.25
CA ALA A 20 -12.66 3.83 13.99
C ALA A 20 -12.66 5.06 14.90
N LYS A 21 -13.01 4.86 16.16
CA LYS A 21 -12.62 5.79 17.20
C LYS A 21 -11.12 5.70 17.30
N ILE A 22 -10.45 6.73 16.84
CA ILE A 22 -9.03 6.97 17.06
C ILE A 22 -8.77 6.77 18.57
N PRO A 23 -7.87 5.86 18.98
CA PRO A 23 -7.43 5.81 20.35
C PRO A 23 -6.69 7.11 20.63
N SER A 24 -7.24 7.94 21.49
CA SER A 24 -6.68 9.21 21.95
C SER A 24 -5.51 9.00 22.91
N LYS A 25 -4.53 8.19 22.54
CA LYS A 25 -3.25 8.04 23.24
C LYS A 25 -2.13 7.72 22.28
N CYS A 26 -1.84 8.63 21.37
CA CYS A 26 -0.48 8.82 20.91
C CYS A 26 0.19 9.68 21.98
N GLY A 27 1.22 9.17 22.65
CA GLY A 27 1.82 9.81 23.80
C GLY A 27 2.32 11.22 23.48
N ILE A 28 1.63 12.23 23.99
CA ILE A 28 2.10 13.61 23.98
C ILE A 28 3.23 13.68 25.00
N LEU A 29 4.47 13.72 24.55
CA LEU A 29 5.61 14.09 25.38
C LEU A 29 5.54 15.60 25.61
N THR A 30 4.98 16.02 26.74
CA THR A 30 5.14 17.39 27.25
C THR A 30 6.45 17.48 28.03
N ASP A 31 7.49 17.98 27.36
CA ASP A 31 8.71 18.40 28.08
C ASP A 31 8.55 19.85 28.55
N SER A 32 8.48 20.03 29.87
CA SER A 32 8.21 21.31 30.53
C SER A 32 9.48 22.11 30.89
N THR A 33 10.60 21.88 30.21
CA THR A 33 11.84 22.64 30.46
C THR A 33 12.56 23.08 29.18
N ALA A 34 11.96 23.98 28.42
CA ALA A 34 12.68 24.66 27.34
C ALA A 34 13.08 26.07 27.74
N LYS A 35 14.29 26.24 28.28
CA LYS A 35 14.96 27.52 28.29
C LYS A 35 15.17 28.00 26.84
N LYS A 36 14.61 29.16 26.52
CA LYS A 36 14.88 29.89 25.27
C LYS A 36 16.39 30.05 25.07
N ARG A 37 16.97 29.30 24.16
CA ARG A 37 18.22 29.63 23.49
C ARG A 37 17.87 30.15 22.10
N ASN A 38 18.15 31.42 21.87
CA ASN A 38 18.22 31.98 20.52
C ASN A 38 19.29 31.20 19.76
N MET A 39 18.90 30.29 18.92
CA MET A 39 19.69 29.76 17.81
C MET A 39 18.93 30.17 16.56
N GLU A 40 19.56 30.99 15.71
CA GLU A 40 19.16 31.21 14.33
C GLU A 40 19.21 29.82 13.65
N GLY A 41 18.13 29.06 13.78
CA GLY A 41 17.97 27.77 13.14
C GLY A 41 17.73 27.99 11.67
N PHE A 42 18.62 27.48 10.85
CA PHE A 42 18.38 27.24 9.44
C PHE A 42 17.05 26.44 9.35
N PHE A 43 15.96 27.12 8.99
CA PHE A 43 14.67 26.47 8.74
C PHE A 43 14.87 25.57 7.52
N MET A 44 15.06 24.28 7.73
CA MET A 44 15.03 23.31 6.65
C MET A 44 13.62 23.35 6.06
N ALA A 45 13.53 23.59 4.75
CA ALA A 45 12.24 23.67 4.07
C ALA A 45 11.54 22.32 4.18
N GLU A 46 10.26 22.35 4.55
CA GLU A 46 9.41 21.16 4.57
C GLU A 46 9.36 20.51 3.18
N ALA A 47 9.28 19.19 3.13
CA ALA A 47 9.18 18.45 1.87
C ALA A 47 7.93 18.87 1.07
N LYS A 48 8.10 19.09 -0.23
CA LYS A 48 7.01 19.44 -1.14
C LYS A 48 6.31 18.17 -1.63
N PHE A 49 5.20 17.86 -1.01
CA PHE A 49 4.38 16.73 -1.38
C PHE A 49 3.49 17.03 -2.58
N LYS A 50 3.34 16.07 -3.47
CA LYS A 50 2.40 16.10 -4.61
C LYS A 50 1.80 14.72 -4.85
N ARG A 51 0.65 14.67 -5.52
CA ARG A 51 0.09 13.41 -6.01
C ARG A 51 0.99 12.81 -7.09
N PRO A 52 1.20 11.47 -7.09
CA PRO A 52 1.94 10.80 -8.16
C PRO A 52 1.29 10.99 -9.53
N GLU A 53 2.11 11.30 -10.54
CA GLU A 53 1.76 11.41 -11.94
C GLU A 53 2.55 10.38 -12.77
N LEU A 54 2.11 10.10 -14.00
CA LEU A 54 2.82 9.13 -14.87
C LEU A 54 4.28 9.51 -15.11
N THR A 55 4.57 10.79 -15.15
CA THR A 55 5.92 11.34 -15.31
C THR A 55 6.85 11.08 -14.12
N ASP A 56 6.30 10.70 -12.96
CA ASP A 56 7.07 10.39 -11.75
C ASP A 56 7.51 8.92 -11.69
N ARG A 57 7.12 8.12 -12.68
CA ARG A 57 7.37 6.67 -12.71
C ARG A 57 8.84 6.33 -12.53
N ASP A 58 9.70 6.94 -13.32
CA ASP A 58 11.13 6.60 -13.32
C ASP A 58 11.78 6.92 -11.96
N LEU A 59 11.40 8.03 -11.35
CA LEU A 59 11.87 8.41 -10.02
C LEU A 59 11.41 7.41 -8.96
N ILE A 60 10.12 7.09 -8.92
CA ILE A 60 9.55 6.18 -7.91
C ILE A 60 10.10 4.77 -8.09
N ASP A 61 10.14 4.27 -9.33
CA ASP A 61 10.70 2.96 -9.67
C ASP A 61 12.19 2.85 -9.31
N PHE A 62 12.96 3.93 -9.49
CA PHE A 62 14.38 3.97 -9.07
C PHE A 62 14.53 3.66 -7.59
N TYR A 63 13.77 4.37 -6.73
CA TYR A 63 13.81 4.15 -5.28
C TYR A 63 13.31 2.76 -4.88
N PHE A 64 12.22 2.29 -5.47
CA PHE A 64 11.65 0.99 -5.13
C PHE A 64 12.53 -0.18 -5.58
N LYS A 65 13.25 -0.04 -6.69
CA LYS A 65 14.24 -1.03 -7.14
C LYS A 65 15.51 -1.03 -6.27
N LYS A 66 15.96 0.16 -5.87
CA LYS A 66 17.15 0.31 -5.02
C LYS A 66 16.89 -0.14 -3.58
N TYR A 67 15.70 0.11 -3.06
CA TYR A 67 15.28 -0.22 -1.69
C TYR A 67 14.07 -1.14 -1.71
N PRO A 68 14.25 -2.42 -2.10
CA PRO A 68 13.14 -3.33 -2.37
C PRO A 68 12.35 -3.68 -1.11
N SER A 69 11.05 -3.88 -1.29
CA SER A 69 10.13 -4.36 -0.26
C SER A 69 9.31 -5.53 -0.82
N ARG A 70 8.73 -6.32 0.10
CA ARG A 70 7.76 -7.37 -0.26
C ARG A 70 6.32 -6.89 -0.23
N SER A 71 6.09 -5.63 0.18
CA SER A 71 4.75 -5.05 0.15
C SER A 71 4.33 -4.76 -1.28
N CYS A 72 3.06 -5.08 -1.61
CA CYS A 72 2.46 -4.75 -2.89
C CYS A 72 2.37 -3.24 -3.12
N ASP A 73 2.35 -2.43 -2.07
CA ASP A 73 2.33 -0.96 -2.15
C ASP A 73 3.63 -0.37 -2.68
N ARG A 74 4.71 -1.16 -2.72
CA ARG A 74 6.02 -0.72 -3.23
C ARG A 74 6.19 -0.98 -4.73
N THR A 75 5.16 -0.61 -5.50
CA THR A 75 5.21 -0.56 -6.97
C THR A 75 4.63 0.77 -7.45
N PHE A 76 5.18 1.33 -8.54
CA PHE A 76 4.65 2.57 -9.10
C PHE A 76 3.17 2.43 -9.49
N ALA A 77 2.81 1.30 -10.10
CA ALA A 77 1.44 1.05 -10.53
C ALA A 77 0.45 1.13 -9.34
N ASN A 78 0.79 0.50 -8.21
CA ASN A 78 -0.07 0.53 -7.03
C ASN A 78 -0.18 1.95 -6.46
N VAL A 79 0.96 2.61 -6.23
CA VAL A 79 1.00 3.99 -5.75
C VAL A 79 0.19 4.92 -6.65
N TYR A 80 0.37 4.87 -7.97
CA TYR A 80 -0.29 5.75 -8.92
C TYR A 80 -1.81 5.50 -9.01
N LEU A 81 -2.21 4.22 -9.14
CA LEU A 81 -3.61 3.85 -9.35
C LEU A 81 -4.48 4.09 -8.12
N TRP A 82 -3.92 3.88 -6.91
CA TRP A 82 -4.63 4.05 -5.65
C TRP A 82 -4.52 5.45 -5.04
N ALA A 83 -3.59 6.29 -5.51
CA ALA A 83 -3.36 7.64 -4.96
C ALA A 83 -4.63 8.51 -4.94
N ARG A 84 -5.56 8.28 -5.85
CA ARG A 84 -6.83 9.00 -5.90
C ARG A 84 -7.78 8.65 -4.76
N PHE A 85 -7.75 7.39 -4.31
CA PHE A 85 -8.70 6.86 -3.33
C PHE A 85 -8.19 7.04 -1.91
N TYR A 86 -6.88 6.91 -1.71
CA TYR A 86 -6.23 7.06 -0.41
C TYR A 86 -5.55 8.42 -0.23
N GLU A 87 -5.77 9.37 -1.15
CA GLU A 87 -5.14 10.70 -1.10
C GLU A 87 -3.62 10.64 -0.85
N VAL A 88 -2.97 9.64 -1.47
CA VAL A 88 -1.53 9.43 -1.34
C VAL A 88 -0.78 10.53 -2.08
N GLU A 89 0.16 11.13 -1.39
CA GLU A 89 1.13 12.07 -1.91
C GLU A 89 2.55 11.56 -1.69
N PHE A 90 3.47 12.00 -2.51
CA PHE A 90 4.89 11.70 -2.34
C PHE A 90 5.76 12.94 -2.46
N ALA A 91 6.96 12.85 -1.90
CA ALA A 91 8.00 13.86 -2.06
C ALA A 91 9.37 13.18 -2.14
N GLN A 92 10.24 13.70 -3.00
CA GLN A 92 11.66 13.46 -2.87
C GLN A 92 12.21 14.51 -1.88
N TYR A 93 12.77 14.04 -0.78
CA TYR A 93 13.35 14.88 0.26
C TYR A 93 14.78 14.42 0.53
N ASN A 94 15.75 15.28 0.23
CA ASN A 94 17.16 14.89 0.21
C ASN A 94 17.35 13.62 -0.64
N ASN A 95 17.89 12.55 -0.06
CA ASN A 95 18.14 11.26 -0.73
C ASN A 95 17.07 10.21 -0.42
N VAL A 96 15.89 10.60 0.09
CA VAL A 96 14.81 9.66 0.42
C VAL A 96 13.54 9.96 -0.38
N LEU A 97 12.77 8.92 -0.62
CA LEU A 97 11.43 9.03 -1.15
C LEU A 97 10.43 8.84 0.00
N LEU A 98 9.60 9.85 0.19
CA LEU A 98 8.57 9.90 1.21
C LEU A 98 7.20 9.70 0.57
N PHE A 99 6.32 8.98 1.27
CA PHE A 99 4.90 8.91 0.95
C PHE A 99 4.10 9.25 2.20
N ARG A 100 3.01 9.96 2.01
CA ARG A 100 2.02 10.20 3.06
C ARG A 100 0.62 9.91 2.55
N ASP A 101 -0.23 9.47 3.46
CA ASP A 101 -1.65 9.25 3.26
C ASP A 101 -2.40 10.35 4.02
N ASN A 102 -3.22 11.12 3.31
CA ASN A 102 -4.02 12.21 3.88
C ASN A 102 -5.48 11.78 4.12
N SER A 103 -5.85 10.53 3.83
CA SER A 103 -7.21 10.04 4.01
C SER A 103 -7.56 9.81 5.50
N ALA A 104 -8.06 8.69 5.88
CA ALA A 104 -8.62 8.47 7.22
C ALA A 104 -7.58 8.32 8.36
N GLY A 105 -6.30 8.23 8.07
CA GLY A 105 -5.29 7.82 9.04
C GLY A 105 -4.08 8.73 9.19
N TYR A 106 -3.97 9.80 8.43
CA TYR A 106 -2.81 10.69 8.33
C TYR A 106 -1.51 10.06 8.85
N GLY A 107 -0.64 9.66 7.97
CA GLY A 107 0.61 9.02 8.32
C GLY A 107 1.57 8.96 7.15
N TYR A 108 2.79 8.53 7.46
CA TYR A 108 3.84 8.36 6.47
C TYR A 108 4.15 6.87 6.29
N ALA A 109 4.34 6.44 5.05
CA ALA A 109 4.96 5.15 4.82
C ALA A 109 6.41 5.18 5.30
N PHE A 110 6.93 4.04 5.75
CA PHE A 110 8.37 3.98 6.08
C PHE A 110 9.20 4.45 4.88
N PRO A 111 10.08 5.47 5.00
CA PRO A 111 10.76 6.09 3.86
C PRO A 111 11.65 5.10 3.08
N ALA A 112 11.86 5.38 1.80
CA ALA A 112 12.77 4.62 0.96
C ALA A 112 14.06 5.41 0.75
N GLY A 113 15.19 4.88 1.25
CA GLY A 113 16.51 5.53 1.19
C GLY A 113 17.56 4.72 1.96
N GLU A 114 18.78 5.24 2.01
CA GLU A 114 19.84 4.72 2.88
C GLU A 114 19.47 4.99 4.37
N ASP A 115 19.91 4.13 5.26
CA ASP A 115 19.51 4.15 6.67
C ASP A 115 19.77 5.50 7.37
N GLU A 116 20.89 6.14 7.08
CA GLU A 116 21.25 7.43 7.67
C GLU A 116 20.33 8.56 7.17
N ASP A 117 20.04 8.58 5.86
CA ASP A 117 19.15 9.55 5.24
C ASP A 117 17.70 9.35 5.70
N VAL A 118 17.26 8.09 5.82
CA VAL A 118 15.94 7.73 6.36
C VAL A 118 15.79 8.19 7.80
N LYS A 119 16.79 7.96 8.65
CA LYS A 119 16.80 8.42 10.03
C LYS A 119 16.64 9.93 10.12
N ALA A 120 17.46 10.67 9.35
CA ALA A 120 17.42 12.14 9.32
C ALA A 120 16.04 12.66 8.83
N ALA A 121 15.49 12.05 7.77
CA ALA A 121 14.17 12.41 7.27
C ALA A 121 13.06 12.17 8.30
N ILE A 122 13.09 11.06 9.05
CA ILE A 122 12.14 10.78 10.13
C ILE A 122 12.26 11.83 11.24
N GLU A 123 13.47 12.22 11.62
CA GLU A 123 13.69 13.29 12.62
C GLU A 123 13.08 14.62 12.16
N ASP A 124 13.23 14.98 10.90
CA ASP A 124 12.68 16.21 10.36
C ASP A 124 11.14 16.14 10.27
N ILE A 125 10.58 15.03 9.80
CA ILE A 125 9.12 14.84 9.77
C ILE A 125 8.54 14.93 11.18
N MET A 126 9.16 14.30 12.17
CA MET A 126 8.71 14.41 13.57
C MET A 126 8.70 15.86 14.08
N LYS A 127 9.66 16.69 13.64
CA LYS A 127 9.67 18.12 13.96
C LYS A 127 8.51 18.86 13.28
N TRP A 128 8.32 18.64 11.97
CA TRP A 128 7.24 19.28 11.20
C TRP A 128 5.86 18.95 11.78
N GLU A 129 5.63 17.69 12.09
CA GLU A 129 4.34 17.27 12.66
C GLU A 129 4.14 17.84 14.08
N LYS A 130 5.18 17.87 14.89
CA LYS A 130 5.13 18.50 16.22
C LYS A 130 4.81 20.00 16.14
N GLU A 131 5.38 20.72 15.18
CA GLU A 131 5.11 22.15 14.96
C GLU A 131 3.66 22.40 14.53
N LYS A 132 3.08 21.48 13.75
CA LYS A 132 1.68 21.50 13.33
C LYS A 132 0.72 21.04 14.43
N GLY A 133 1.23 20.45 15.52
CA GLY A 133 0.41 19.85 16.57
C GLY A 133 -0.27 18.53 16.14
N VAL A 134 0.27 17.85 15.13
CA VAL A 134 -0.24 16.59 14.58
C VAL A 134 0.60 15.43 15.12
N PRO A 135 -0.02 14.31 15.55
CA PRO A 135 0.72 13.11 15.94
C PRO A 135 1.48 12.53 14.75
N PHE A 136 2.76 12.22 14.94
CA PHE A 136 3.54 11.52 13.93
C PHE A 136 3.18 10.04 13.92
N CYS A 137 2.88 9.51 12.74
CA CYS A 137 2.54 8.11 12.52
C CYS A 137 3.32 7.53 11.32
N LEU A 138 3.85 6.31 11.48
CA LEU A 138 4.40 5.52 10.38
C LEU A 138 3.53 4.29 10.14
N TYR A 139 3.25 3.98 8.88
CA TYR A 139 2.58 2.75 8.46
C TYR A 139 3.44 1.90 7.53
N GLY A 140 3.05 0.66 7.28
CA GLY A 140 3.81 -0.26 6.43
C GLY A 140 5.20 -0.59 6.98
N VAL A 141 5.39 -0.51 8.30
CA VAL A 141 6.68 -0.77 8.97
C VAL A 141 6.88 -2.27 9.13
N THR A 142 7.91 -2.82 8.47
CA THR A 142 8.29 -4.22 8.64
C THR A 142 9.00 -4.45 9.98
N LYS A 143 9.16 -5.72 10.38
CA LYS A 143 9.90 -6.06 11.61
C LYS A 143 11.35 -5.57 11.56
N GLU A 144 11.98 -5.65 10.40
CA GLU A 144 13.34 -5.20 10.17
C GLU A 144 13.44 -3.68 10.31
N ASN A 145 12.50 -2.95 9.73
CA ASN A 145 12.44 -1.50 9.83
C ASN A 145 12.10 -1.04 11.26
N PHE A 146 11.24 -1.78 11.96
CA PHE A 146 10.97 -1.48 13.36
C PHE A 146 12.21 -1.67 14.25
N ALA A 147 13.02 -2.69 14.00
CA ALA A 147 14.29 -2.88 14.71
C ALA A 147 15.27 -1.71 14.48
N LYS A 148 15.27 -1.13 13.27
CA LYS A 148 16.03 0.10 12.98
C LYS A 148 15.49 1.29 13.77
N LEU A 149 14.16 1.48 13.78
CA LEU A 149 13.51 2.55 14.57
C LEU A 149 13.85 2.46 16.05
N GLU A 150 13.82 1.26 16.64
CA GLU A 150 14.21 1.05 18.04
C GLU A 150 15.70 1.35 18.29
N THR A 151 16.56 1.11 17.29
CA THR A 151 17.98 1.47 17.39
C THR A 151 18.19 2.98 17.31
N TRP A 152 17.47 3.66 16.43
CA TRP A 152 17.60 5.10 16.21
C TRP A 152 16.87 5.95 17.26
N PHE A 153 15.76 5.46 17.74
CA PHE A 153 14.82 6.17 18.62
C PHE A 153 14.28 5.26 19.72
N PRO A 154 15.13 4.78 20.64
CA PRO A 154 14.74 3.77 21.64
C PRO A 154 13.50 4.17 22.43
N GLY A 155 12.49 3.31 22.42
CA GLY A 155 11.25 3.48 23.20
C GLY A 155 10.38 4.68 22.83
N LYS A 156 10.59 5.28 21.63
CA LYS A 156 9.77 6.44 21.19
C LYS A 156 8.52 6.07 20.43
N PHE A 157 8.38 4.82 19.97
CA PHE A 157 7.26 4.38 19.15
C PHE A 157 6.44 3.31 19.84
N ASP A 158 5.13 3.53 19.88
CA ASP A 158 4.17 2.48 20.16
C ASP A 158 3.85 1.72 18.88
N ILE A 159 3.79 0.39 18.93
CA ILE A 159 3.51 -0.46 17.77
C ILE A 159 2.10 -1.03 17.83
N THR A 160 1.38 -0.93 16.71
CA THR A 160 0.10 -1.61 16.50
C THR A 160 0.21 -2.56 15.32
N TYR A 161 -0.29 -3.78 15.47
CA TYR A 161 -0.30 -4.80 14.42
C TYR A 161 -1.67 -4.89 13.76
N HIS A 162 -1.72 -4.60 12.47
CA HIS A 162 -2.92 -4.72 11.66
C HIS A 162 -2.84 -6.02 10.82
N ARG A 163 -3.38 -7.12 11.36
CA ARG A 163 -3.30 -8.44 10.69
C ARG A 163 -4.06 -8.46 9.37
N ASP A 164 -5.13 -7.71 9.27
CA ASP A 164 -6.01 -7.70 8.10
C ASP A 164 -5.39 -6.94 6.91
N GLU A 165 -4.38 -6.09 7.17
CA GLU A 165 -3.63 -5.34 6.16
C GLU A 165 -2.36 -6.09 5.69
N ALA A 166 -2.13 -7.31 6.17
CA ALA A 166 -0.91 -8.04 5.86
C ALA A 166 -0.97 -8.72 4.49
N ASP A 167 0.05 -8.49 3.68
CA ASP A 167 0.24 -9.18 2.40
C ASP A 167 0.41 -10.69 2.55
N TYR A 168 -0.13 -11.44 1.60
CA TYR A 168 0.12 -12.87 1.45
C TYR A 168 1.39 -13.09 0.62
N VAL A 169 2.44 -13.55 1.25
CA VAL A 169 3.72 -13.83 0.60
C VAL A 169 3.90 -15.32 0.34
N TYR A 170 4.12 -15.70 -0.90
CA TYR A 170 4.35 -17.08 -1.34
C TYR A 170 5.70 -17.19 -2.06
N GLU A 171 6.34 -18.34 -1.89
CA GLU A 171 7.45 -18.72 -2.77
C GLU A 171 6.89 -19.05 -4.16
N SER A 172 7.38 -18.38 -5.20
CA SER A 172 6.84 -18.50 -6.57
C SER A 172 6.86 -19.94 -7.10
N GLU A 173 7.92 -20.70 -6.84
CA GLU A 173 8.01 -22.12 -7.23
C GLU A 173 6.93 -22.98 -6.57
N LYS A 174 6.70 -22.77 -5.27
CA LYS A 174 5.63 -23.51 -4.55
C LYS A 174 4.25 -23.14 -5.06
N LEU A 175 4.06 -21.87 -5.45
CA LEU A 175 2.79 -21.42 -6.00
C LEU A 175 2.58 -21.94 -7.42
N ALA A 176 3.62 -21.99 -8.25
CA ALA A 176 3.57 -22.52 -9.61
C ALA A 176 3.27 -24.03 -9.63
N THR A 177 3.94 -24.81 -8.77
CA THR A 177 3.76 -26.26 -8.68
C THR A 177 2.60 -26.68 -7.79
N LEU A 178 2.11 -25.79 -6.94
CA LEU A 178 1.13 -26.05 -5.88
C LEU A 178 1.54 -27.23 -5.00
N SER A 179 2.83 -27.42 -4.78
CA SER A 179 3.37 -28.56 -4.03
C SER A 179 3.04 -28.49 -2.53
N GLY A 180 2.96 -29.67 -1.89
CA GLY A 180 2.76 -29.81 -0.45
C GLY A 180 1.30 -29.81 0.01
N LYS A 181 1.10 -30.24 1.27
CA LYS A 181 -0.22 -30.45 1.88
C LYS A 181 -1.02 -29.14 2.02
N LYS A 182 -0.35 -28.03 2.33
CA LYS A 182 -0.99 -26.72 2.53
C LYS A 182 -1.67 -26.19 1.27
N LEU A 183 -1.19 -26.55 0.08
CA LEU A 183 -1.73 -26.10 -1.20
C LEU A 183 -2.69 -27.10 -1.86
N HIS A 184 -3.06 -28.19 -1.16
CA HIS A 184 -3.97 -29.20 -1.69
C HIS A 184 -5.32 -28.62 -2.13
N GLY A 185 -5.92 -27.73 -1.36
CA GLY A 185 -7.18 -27.07 -1.74
C GLY A 185 -7.05 -26.26 -3.04
N LYS A 186 -5.93 -25.56 -3.23
CA LYS A 186 -5.69 -24.81 -4.47
C LYS A 186 -5.52 -25.74 -5.68
N ARG A 187 -4.81 -26.88 -5.53
CA ARG A 187 -4.73 -27.90 -6.60
C ARG A 187 -6.11 -28.45 -6.97
N ASN A 188 -6.98 -28.68 -5.98
CA ASN A 188 -8.34 -29.14 -6.25
C ASN A 188 -9.14 -28.12 -7.09
N HIS A 189 -9.00 -26.82 -6.83
CA HIS A 189 -9.62 -25.79 -7.67
C HIS A 189 -9.10 -25.82 -9.11
N VAL A 190 -7.79 -25.93 -9.29
CA VAL A 190 -7.18 -26.04 -10.63
C VAL A 190 -7.66 -27.31 -11.35
N ASN A 191 -7.68 -28.44 -10.65
CA ASN A 191 -8.16 -29.70 -11.24
C ASN A 191 -9.65 -29.64 -11.61
N LYS A 192 -10.48 -29.02 -10.76
CA LYS A 192 -11.90 -28.79 -11.07
C LYS A 192 -12.08 -27.90 -12.31
N PHE A 193 -11.29 -26.82 -12.42
CA PHE A 193 -11.32 -25.96 -13.59
C PHE A 193 -10.97 -26.74 -14.86
N LYS A 194 -9.87 -27.50 -14.84
CA LYS A 194 -9.45 -28.34 -15.97
C LYS A 194 -10.48 -29.39 -16.36
N ALA A 195 -11.11 -30.02 -15.37
CA ALA A 195 -12.16 -31.01 -15.62
C ALA A 195 -13.43 -30.39 -16.26
N LEU A 196 -13.76 -29.14 -15.92
CA LEU A 196 -14.93 -28.44 -16.46
C LEU A 196 -14.71 -27.91 -17.87
N HIS A 197 -13.50 -27.44 -18.15
CA HIS A 197 -13.21 -26.74 -19.40
C HIS A 197 -12.44 -27.57 -20.42
N GLY A 198 -11.85 -28.71 -20.02
CA GLY A 198 -11.04 -29.55 -20.86
C GLY A 198 -9.92 -28.72 -21.53
N ASP A 199 -9.88 -28.75 -22.85
CA ASP A 199 -8.93 -27.96 -23.67
C ASP A 199 -9.52 -26.61 -24.15
N ASN A 200 -10.74 -26.27 -23.73
CA ASN A 200 -11.42 -25.04 -24.14
C ASN A 200 -11.03 -23.83 -23.28
N TRP A 201 -9.74 -23.62 -23.06
CA TRP A 201 -9.20 -22.42 -22.40
C TRP A 201 -7.79 -22.13 -22.87
N SER A 202 -7.44 -20.86 -22.85
CA SER A 202 -6.06 -20.39 -23.09
C SER A 202 -5.65 -19.43 -21.98
N TYR A 203 -4.35 -19.25 -21.83
CA TYR A 203 -3.77 -18.17 -21.03
C TYR A 203 -2.96 -17.29 -21.97
N GLU A 204 -3.32 -16.03 -22.04
CA GLU A 204 -2.70 -15.07 -22.93
C GLU A 204 -2.29 -13.83 -22.15
N THR A 205 -1.19 -13.21 -22.57
CA THR A 205 -0.80 -11.89 -22.07
C THR A 205 -1.78 -10.85 -22.62
N ILE A 206 -2.13 -9.85 -21.83
CA ILE A 206 -2.87 -8.69 -22.31
C ILE A 206 -1.98 -7.96 -23.33
N THR A 207 -2.54 -7.63 -24.48
CA THR A 207 -1.91 -6.87 -25.55
C THR A 207 -2.90 -5.85 -26.09
N GLU A 208 -2.47 -4.95 -26.96
CA GLU A 208 -3.38 -4.00 -27.61
C GLU A 208 -4.56 -4.70 -28.32
N ASP A 209 -4.31 -5.92 -28.88
CA ASP A 209 -5.32 -6.66 -29.63
C ASP A 209 -6.47 -7.20 -28.77
N ASN A 210 -6.21 -7.58 -27.50
CA ASN A 210 -7.21 -8.16 -26.60
C ASN A 210 -7.59 -7.24 -25.44
N LEU A 211 -7.02 -6.04 -25.37
CA LEU A 211 -7.24 -5.07 -24.29
C LEU A 211 -8.74 -4.67 -24.17
N GLU A 212 -9.39 -4.39 -25.30
CA GLU A 212 -10.81 -4.02 -25.30
C GLU A 212 -11.69 -5.16 -24.78
N GLU A 213 -11.40 -6.40 -25.12
CA GLU A 213 -12.11 -7.56 -24.58
C GLU A 213 -11.96 -7.66 -23.05
N CYS A 214 -10.74 -7.44 -22.54
CA CYS A 214 -10.49 -7.37 -21.10
C CYS A 214 -11.28 -6.25 -20.42
N PHE A 215 -11.34 -5.08 -21.05
CA PHE A 215 -12.09 -3.94 -20.55
C PHE A 215 -13.60 -4.21 -20.52
N GLN A 216 -14.17 -4.76 -21.58
CA GLN A 216 -15.59 -5.13 -21.64
C GLN A 216 -15.94 -6.24 -20.64
N MET A 217 -15.03 -7.19 -20.43
CA MET A 217 -15.18 -8.21 -19.41
C MET A 217 -15.22 -7.60 -18.01
N ALA A 218 -14.33 -6.66 -17.71
CA ALA A 218 -14.32 -5.95 -16.43
C ALA A 218 -15.59 -5.15 -16.18
N LEU A 219 -16.13 -4.45 -17.20
CA LEU A 219 -17.42 -3.76 -17.14
C LEU A 219 -18.58 -4.73 -16.86
N LYS A 220 -18.62 -5.85 -17.57
CA LYS A 220 -19.63 -6.88 -17.34
C LYS A 220 -19.55 -7.44 -15.92
N TRP A 221 -18.37 -7.67 -15.41
CA TRP A 221 -18.17 -8.12 -14.04
C TRP A 221 -18.66 -7.08 -13.03
N ARG A 222 -18.36 -5.80 -13.23
CA ARG A 222 -18.86 -4.69 -12.40
C ARG A 222 -20.37 -4.71 -12.28
N ASN A 223 -21.08 -4.82 -13.41
CA ASN A 223 -22.55 -4.81 -13.45
C ASN A 223 -23.16 -6.04 -12.75
N LEU A 224 -22.55 -7.24 -12.94
CA LEU A 224 -23.03 -8.48 -12.34
C LEU A 224 -22.81 -8.58 -10.83
N ASN A 225 -21.85 -7.83 -10.28
CA ASN A 225 -21.47 -7.92 -8.85
C ASN A 225 -21.95 -6.73 -8.01
N GLY A 226 -22.83 -5.86 -8.57
CA GLY A 226 -23.42 -4.77 -7.82
C GLY A 226 -22.39 -3.78 -7.26
N CYS A 227 -21.32 -3.51 -8.03
CA CYS A 227 -20.25 -2.62 -7.59
C CYS A 227 -20.73 -1.17 -7.42
N GLU A 228 -21.87 -0.80 -8.00
CA GLU A 228 -22.44 0.55 -7.90
C GLU A 228 -23.00 0.82 -6.49
N ASP A 229 -23.42 -0.24 -5.79
CA ASP A 229 -24.02 -0.16 -4.46
C ASP A 229 -22.98 -0.37 -3.33
N ASP A 230 -21.71 -0.60 -3.68
CA ASP A 230 -20.62 -0.92 -2.75
C ASP A 230 -19.40 -0.07 -3.09
N GLU A 231 -19.10 0.92 -2.24
CA GLU A 231 -18.04 1.92 -2.48
C GLU A 231 -16.66 1.28 -2.61
N GLU A 232 -16.35 0.26 -1.80
CA GLU A 232 -15.07 -0.44 -1.84
C GLU A 232 -14.89 -1.20 -3.16
N LYS A 233 -15.88 -2.00 -3.56
CA LYS A 233 -15.86 -2.70 -4.84
C LYS A 233 -15.85 -1.75 -6.03
N ASN A 234 -16.55 -0.63 -5.94
CA ASN A 234 -16.54 0.38 -6.99
C ASN A 234 -15.15 1.00 -7.13
N SER A 235 -14.47 1.29 -6.03
CA SER A 235 -13.09 1.81 -6.03
C SER A 235 -12.11 0.82 -6.66
N GLU A 236 -12.15 -0.45 -6.27
CA GLU A 236 -11.32 -1.52 -6.85
C GLU A 236 -11.58 -1.66 -8.36
N MET A 237 -12.85 -1.62 -8.76
CA MET A 237 -13.21 -1.72 -10.18
C MET A 237 -12.76 -0.49 -10.98
N CYS A 238 -12.85 0.72 -10.40
CA CYS A 238 -12.30 1.92 -11.02
C CYS A 238 -10.79 1.83 -11.22
N VAL A 239 -10.05 1.30 -10.24
CA VAL A 239 -8.61 1.04 -10.36
C VAL A 239 -8.33 0.05 -11.50
N THR A 240 -9.07 -1.05 -11.57
CA THR A 240 -8.94 -2.06 -12.63
C THR A 240 -9.19 -1.47 -14.03
N LEU A 241 -10.28 -0.74 -14.22
CA LEU A 241 -10.62 -0.11 -15.50
C LEU A 241 -9.60 0.96 -15.89
N ASN A 242 -9.10 1.74 -14.91
CA ASN A 242 -8.06 2.73 -15.18
C ASN A 242 -6.72 2.08 -15.55
N SER A 243 -6.35 0.97 -14.92
CA SER A 243 -5.12 0.25 -15.27
C SER A 243 -5.17 -0.27 -16.71
N LEU A 244 -6.31 -0.80 -17.16
CA LEU A 244 -6.51 -1.23 -18.55
C LEU A 244 -6.46 -0.07 -19.56
N ARG A 245 -6.87 1.14 -19.18
CA ARG A 245 -6.78 2.33 -20.05
C ARG A 245 -5.37 2.90 -20.18
N LEU A 246 -4.50 2.57 -19.25
CA LEU A 246 -3.11 3.07 -19.20
C LEU A 246 -2.11 2.05 -19.77
N TYR A 247 -2.61 0.88 -20.16
CA TYR A 247 -1.81 -0.18 -20.77
C TYR A 247 -1.42 0.19 -22.19
#